data_d671e221218128d152c5db9aac26827c
#
_entry.id   d671e221218128d152c5db9aac26827c
#
_cell.length_a   1.000
_cell.length_b   1.000
_cell.length_c   1.000
_cell.angle_alpha   90.00
_cell.angle_beta   90.00
_cell.angle_gamma   90.00
#
_symmetry.space_group_name_H-M   'P 1'
#
loop_
_entity.id
_entity.type
_entity.pdbx_description
1 polymer ?
#
loop_
_entity_poly.entity_id
_entity_poly.type
_entity_poly.pdbx_seq_one_letter_code
_entity_poly.pdbx_strand_id
1 'polypeptide(L)'
;MDIRILTYFLAVAREKNISRAAKSLHITQPTLSKQLKDLEEELGVTLFTRGSREIQLTDSGRYLYSKGKEILSLVEKTANNLTNDAIISGEIYIGGGETKAISFISDSLHSLIKAHPDIQFHLYSG
;
A
#
# COMPACT_ATOMS: atom_id res chain seq x y z
N MET A 1 12.21 -1.31 8.94
CA MET A 1 11.61 -0.96 7.63
C MET A 1 10.60 0.14 7.85
N ASP A 2 10.70 1.20 7.11
CA ASP A 2 9.70 2.24 7.24
C ASP A 2 8.91 2.35 5.94
N ILE A 3 7.83 3.12 6.00
CA ILE A 3 6.90 3.21 4.87
C ILE A 3 7.57 3.83 3.66
N ARG A 4 8.46 4.79 3.85
CA ARG A 4 9.14 5.42 2.73
C ARG A 4 10.01 4.40 2.01
N ILE A 5 10.76 3.60 2.75
CA ILE A 5 11.63 2.60 2.15
C ILE A 5 10.81 1.53 1.45
N LEU A 6 9.69 1.16 2.06
CA LEU A 6 8.80 0.20 1.43
C LEU A 6 8.28 0.75 0.10
N THR A 7 7.94 2.03 0.07
CA THR A 7 7.51 2.67 -1.18
C THR A 7 8.63 2.60 -2.22
N TYR A 8 9.87 2.83 -1.81
CA TYR A 8 11.00 2.74 -2.74
C TYR A 8 11.13 1.33 -3.30
N PHE A 9 11.02 0.33 -2.41
CA PHE A 9 11.10 -1.05 -2.85
C PHE A 9 10.03 -1.38 -3.88
N LEU A 10 8.79 -0.96 -3.62
CA LEU A 10 7.70 -1.24 -4.53
C LEU A 10 7.91 -0.56 -5.88
N ALA A 11 8.47 0.65 -5.87
CA ALA A 11 8.75 1.34 -7.12
C ALA A 11 9.78 0.60 -7.95
N VAL A 12 10.83 0.10 -7.32
CA VAL A 12 11.87 -0.64 -8.05
C VAL A 12 11.30 -1.94 -8.58
N ALA A 13 10.48 -2.61 -7.80
CA ALA A 13 9.88 -3.86 -8.23
C ALA A 13 8.96 -3.64 -9.42
N ARG A 14 8.21 -2.54 -9.39
CA ARG A 14 7.30 -2.23 -10.48
C ARG A 14 8.04 -1.83 -11.75
N GLU A 15 9.07 -0.97 -11.61
CA GLU A 15 9.80 -0.49 -12.76
C GLU A 15 10.80 -1.50 -13.29
N LYS A 16 11.24 -2.42 -12.43
CA LYS A 16 12.27 -3.41 -12.77
C LYS A 16 13.56 -2.75 -13.20
N ASN A 17 13.78 -1.54 -12.78
CA ASN A 17 14.94 -0.76 -13.16
C ASN A 17 15.17 0.30 -12.10
N ILE A 18 16.35 0.26 -11.48
CA ILE A 18 16.65 1.18 -10.38
C ILE A 18 16.71 2.62 -10.85
N SER A 19 17.30 2.85 -12.02
CA SER A 19 17.41 4.22 -12.54
C SER A 19 16.05 4.84 -12.80
N ARG A 20 15.16 4.07 -13.42
CA ARG A 20 13.82 4.58 -13.69
C ARG A 20 13.04 4.81 -12.39
N ALA A 21 13.19 3.88 -11.44
CA ALA A 21 12.51 4.04 -10.16
C ALA A 21 13.02 5.27 -9.43
N ALA A 22 14.33 5.48 -9.42
CA ALA A 22 14.90 6.65 -8.76
C ALA A 22 14.37 7.93 -9.39
N LYS A 23 14.25 7.94 -10.71
CA LYS A 23 13.72 9.10 -11.40
C LYS A 23 12.28 9.36 -11.00
N SER A 24 11.46 8.33 -10.96
CA SER A 24 10.06 8.52 -10.59
C SER A 24 9.91 8.91 -9.13
N LEU A 25 10.87 8.55 -8.29
CA LEU A 25 10.82 8.89 -6.87
C LEU A 25 11.52 10.21 -6.58
N HIS A 26 12.13 10.83 -7.59
CA HIS A 26 12.83 12.11 -7.45
C HIS A 26 14.01 12.00 -6.48
N ILE A 27 14.72 10.90 -6.53
CA ILE A 27 15.93 10.71 -5.75
C ILE A 27 17.02 10.19 -6.68
N THR A 28 18.26 10.20 -6.21
CA THR A 28 19.36 9.70 -7.02
C THR A 28 19.43 8.19 -6.96
N GLN A 29 19.98 7.59 -7.99
CA GLN A 29 20.13 6.15 -8.02
C GLN A 29 21.00 5.63 -6.88
N PRO A 30 22.15 6.25 -6.57
CA PRO A 30 22.94 5.75 -5.44
C PRO A 30 22.17 5.78 -4.11
N THR A 31 21.37 6.82 -3.90
CA THR A 31 20.56 6.90 -2.70
C THR A 31 19.57 5.75 -2.66
N LEU A 32 18.89 5.50 -3.76
CA LEU A 32 17.91 4.42 -3.81
C LEU A 32 18.59 3.08 -3.61
N SER A 33 19.70 2.84 -4.28
CA SER A 33 20.44 1.58 -4.14
C SER A 33 20.85 1.33 -2.70
N LYS A 34 21.34 2.39 -2.04
CA LYS A 34 21.78 2.24 -0.66
C LYS A 34 20.60 1.93 0.26
N GLN A 35 19.50 2.62 0.06
CA GLN A 35 18.32 2.39 0.91
C GLN A 35 17.81 0.96 0.76
N LEU A 36 17.83 0.44 -0.46
CA LEU A 36 17.36 -0.92 -0.68
C LEU A 36 18.32 -1.94 -0.11
N LYS A 37 19.62 -1.68 -0.20
CA LYS A 37 20.58 -2.58 0.38
C LYS A 37 20.45 -2.59 1.89
N ASP A 38 20.26 -1.42 2.50
CA ASP A 38 20.05 -1.34 3.94
C ASP A 38 18.80 -2.11 4.34
N LEU A 39 17.76 -2.05 3.52
CA LEU A 39 16.54 -2.80 3.79
C LEU A 39 16.82 -4.30 3.76
N GLU A 40 17.56 -4.76 2.76
CA GLU A 40 17.90 -6.17 2.68
C GLU A 40 18.69 -6.61 3.91
N GLU A 41 19.62 -5.77 4.34
CA GLU A 41 20.42 -6.10 5.52
C GLU A 41 19.56 -6.11 6.78
N GLU A 42 18.68 -5.15 6.90
CA GLU A 42 17.79 -5.10 8.06
C GLU A 42 16.92 -6.34 8.15
N LEU A 43 16.38 -6.77 7.02
CA LEU A 43 15.49 -7.91 7.00
C LEU A 43 16.22 -9.24 6.93
N GLY A 44 17.50 -9.21 6.62
CA GLY A 44 18.29 -10.44 6.55
C GLY A 44 17.96 -11.29 5.34
N VAL A 45 17.44 -10.70 4.28
CA VAL A 45 17.10 -11.43 3.06
C VAL A 45 17.53 -10.63 1.84
N THR A 46 17.66 -11.33 0.72
CA THR A 46 17.90 -10.68 -0.56
C THR A 46 16.56 -10.53 -1.24
N LEU A 47 16.26 -9.34 -1.68
CA LEU A 47 14.97 -9.04 -2.30
C LEU A 47 15.03 -9.03 -3.82
N PHE A 48 16.20 -8.75 -4.38
CA PHE A 48 16.38 -8.65 -5.82
C PHE A 48 17.53 -9.50 -6.30
N THR A 49 17.41 -10.04 -7.51
CA THR A 49 18.53 -10.61 -8.21
C THR A 49 18.96 -9.59 -9.27
N ARG A 50 20.26 -9.49 -9.50
CA ARG A 50 20.78 -8.47 -10.40
C ARG A 50 21.59 -9.04 -11.54
N GLY A 51 21.33 -10.24 -11.92
CA GLY A 51 22.15 -10.89 -12.91
C GLY A 51 21.75 -10.67 -14.34
N SER A 52 20.66 -9.94 -14.60
CA SER A 52 20.19 -9.78 -15.96
C SER A 52 19.90 -8.33 -16.25
N ARG A 53 19.37 -8.07 -17.45
CA ARG A 53 19.04 -6.73 -17.84
C ARG A 53 18.03 -6.10 -16.94
N GLU A 54 17.07 -6.84 -16.48
CA GLU A 54 16.03 -6.35 -15.59
C GLU A 54 16.26 -6.89 -14.20
N ILE A 55 15.88 -6.11 -13.22
CA ILE A 55 15.89 -6.58 -11.85
C ILE A 55 14.74 -7.53 -11.66
N GLN A 56 15.00 -8.67 -11.07
CA GLN A 56 13.98 -9.67 -10.77
C GLN A 56 13.85 -9.78 -9.27
N LEU A 57 12.66 -10.14 -8.82
CA LEU A 57 12.42 -10.34 -7.41
C LEU A 57 12.81 -11.76 -7.01
N THR A 58 13.39 -11.88 -5.82
CA THR A 58 13.57 -13.19 -5.21
C THR A 58 12.22 -13.64 -4.65
N ASP A 59 12.17 -14.83 -4.08
CA ASP A 59 10.95 -15.26 -3.40
C ASP A 59 10.60 -14.32 -2.26
N SER A 60 11.61 -13.91 -1.49
CA SER A 60 11.40 -12.95 -0.42
C SER A 60 10.90 -11.61 -0.99
N GLY A 61 11.46 -11.21 -2.13
CA GLY A 61 11.03 -9.99 -2.78
C GLY A 61 9.59 -10.05 -3.24
N ARG A 62 9.18 -11.18 -3.79
CA ARG A 62 7.79 -11.34 -4.21
C ARG A 62 6.85 -11.29 -3.02
N TYR A 63 7.24 -11.91 -1.93
CA TYR A 63 6.43 -11.86 -0.72
C TYR A 63 6.29 -10.42 -0.23
N LEU A 64 7.43 -9.71 -0.15
CA LEU A 64 7.39 -8.33 0.32
C LEU A 64 6.62 -7.43 -0.65
N TYR A 65 6.72 -7.70 -1.94
CA TYR A 65 5.98 -6.90 -2.91
C TYR A 65 4.48 -7.03 -2.67
N SER A 66 4.01 -8.26 -2.51
CA SER A 66 2.59 -8.51 -2.28
C SER A 66 2.13 -7.88 -0.97
N LYS A 67 2.87 -8.13 0.11
CA LYS A 67 2.49 -7.59 1.40
C LYS A 67 2.68 -6.09 1.47
N GLY A 68 3.70 -5.58 0.84
CA GLY A 68 3.95 -4.14 0.83
C GLY A 68 2.82 -3.37 0.16
N LYS A 69 2.26 -3.92 -0.90
CA LYS A 69 1.13 -3.26 -1.54
C LYS A 69 -0.06 -3.20 -0.58
N GLU A 70 -0.29 -4.28 0.16
CA GLU A 70 -1.36 -4.29 1.15
C GLU A 70 -1.10 -3.27 2.25
N ILE A 71 0.14 -3.20 2.72
CA ILE A 71 0.50 -2.27 3.77
C ILE A 71 0.28 -0.83 3.33
N LEU A 72 0.77 -0.48 2.15
CA LEU A 72 0.61 0.89 1.67
C LEU A 72 -0.85 1.22 1.38
N SER A 73 -1.59 0.25 0.89
CA SER A 73 -3.02 0.47 0.66
C SER A 73 -3.71 0.77 1.98
N LEU A 74 -3.35 0.06 3.03
CA LEU A 74 -3.94 0.28 4.34
C LEU A 74 -3.54 1.64 4.90
N VAL A 75 -2.29 2.04 4.70
CA VAL A 75 -1.84 3.36 5.13
C VAL A 75 -2.67 4.44 4.45
N GLU A 76 -2.86 4.32 3.13
CA GLU A 76 -3.63 5.32 2.40
C GLU A 76 -5.08 5.36 2.87
N LYS A 77 -5.68 4.20 3.04
CA LYS A 77 -7.06 4.15 3.47
C LYS A 77 -7.23 4.71 4.88
N THR A 78 -6.27 4.43 5.73
CA THR A 78 -6.31 4.94 7.09
C THR A 78 -6.26 6.47 7.09
N ALA A 79 -5.33 7.03 6.31
CA ALA A 79 -5.21 8.47 6.22
C ALA A 79 -6.47 9.10 5.62
N ASN A 80 -6.98 8.48 4.55
CA ASN A 80 -8.17 9.02 3.92
C ASN A 80 -9.38 8.95 4.83
N ASN A 81 -9.51 7.89 5.59
CA ASN A 81 -10.64 7.76 6.50
C ASN A 81 -10.55 8.79 7.62
N LEU A 82 -9.35 9.09 8.08
CA LEU A 82 -9.19 10.08 9.13
C LEU A 82 -9.53 11.48 8.66
N THR A 83 -9.38 11.74 7.37
CA THR A 83 -9.72 13.05 6.82
C THR A 83 -11.13 13.10 6.26
N ASN A 84 -11.86 11.99 6.33
CA ASN A 84 -13.21 11.92 5.80
C ASN A 84 -14.20 11.91 6.98
N ASP A 85 -14.80 13.05 7.26
CA ASP A 85 -15.66 13.18 8.41
C ASP A 85 -16.84 12.22 8.39
N ALA A 86 -17.37 11.94 7.24
CA ALA A 86 -18.52 11.06 7.16
C ALA A 86 -18.16 9.66 7.63
N ILE A 87 -16.96 9.21 7.33
CA ILE A 87 -16.52 7.90 7.76
C ILE A 87 -16.24 7.90 9.25
N ILE A 88 -15.61 8.94 9.71
CA ILE A 88 -15.24 8.98 11.10
C ILE A 88 -16.45 9.20 11.99
N SER A 89 -17.32 10.04 11.59
CA SER A 89 -18.49 10.28 12.40
C SER A 89 -19.33 9.06 12.45
N GLY A 90 -19.15 8.21 11.58
CA GLY A 90 -19.61 6.91 11.76
C GLY A 90 -20.95 6.76 11.89
N GLU A 91 -21.50 7.51 12.40
CA GLU A 91 -22.67 7.23 12.48
C GLU A 91 -23.20 7.04 11.32
N ILE A 92 -22.74 7.12 10.71
CA ILE A 92 -23.14 6.83 9.57
C ILE A 92 -23.61 5.67 9.46
N TYR A 93 -23.11 5.34 9.39
CA TYR A 93 -23.07 4.60 9.07
C TYR A 93 -23.60 3.85 8.86
N ILE A 94 -24.13 3.63 8.56
CA ILE A 94 -24.36 3.08 8.02
C ILE A 94 -25.23 2.84 7.93
N GLY A 95 -25.81 3.11 7.77
CA GLY A 95 -26.60 3.05 7.62
C GLY A 95 -27.24 3.44 7.29
N GLY A 96 -27.51 3.88 6.97
CA GLY A 96 -27.96 4.21 6.64
C GLY A 96 -28.45 4.59 6.15
N GLY A 97 -28.94 5.20 5.87
CA GLY A 97 -29.45 5.58 5.31
C GLY A 97 -29.33 5.37 4.34
N GLU A 98 -29.36 5.28 3.55
CA GLU A 98 -29.02 5.07 2.88
C GLU A 98 -29.13 5.50 2.18
N THR A 99 -30.06 6.45 1.45
CA THR A 99 -29.75 7.03 1.15
C THR A 99 -28.76 7.67 0.43
N LYS A 100 -28.69 9.04 0.16
CA LYS A 100 -27.54 9.51 -0.43
C LYS A 100 -26.46 9.41 0.51
N ALA A 101 -26.72 9.79 1.73
CA ALA A 101 -25.75 9.53 2.73
C ALA A 101 -25.52 8.05 2.81
N ILE A 102 -26.56 7.28 2.69
CA ILE A 102 -26.40 5.87 2.69
C ILE A 102 -25.72 5.41 1.44
N SER A 103 -25.99 6.05 0.33
CA SER A 103 -25.29 5.70 -0.88
C SER A 103 -23.81 6.04 -0.75
N PHE A 104 -23.52 7.21 -0.20
CA PHE A 104 -22.14 7.56 0.03
C PHE A 104 -21.51 6.62 1.04
N ILE A 105 -22.22 6.35 2.11
CA ILE A 105 -21.71 5.43 3.10
C ILE A 105 -21.62 4.04 2.51
N SER A 106 -22.57 3.68 1.69
CA SER A 106 -22.53 2.40 1.04
C SER A 106 -21.32 2.28 0.13
N ASP A 107 -21.03 3.33 -0.62
CA ASP A 107 -19.84 3.32 -1.45
C ASP A 107 -18.60 3.26 -0.60
N SER A 108 -18.56 4.04 0.45
CA SER A 108 -17.44 4.03 1.36
C SER A 108 -17.31 2.69 2.04
N LEU A 109 -18.43 2.17 2.54
CA LEU A 109 -18.42 0.87 3.16
C LEU A 109 -18.11 -0.21 2.17
N HIS A 110 -18.60 -0.06 0.97
CA HIS A 110 -18.31 -1.01 -0.08
C HIS A 110 -16.83 -1.04 -0.36
N SER A 111 -16.22 0.14 -0.43
CA SER A 111 -14.79 0.22 -0.58
C SER A 111 -14.09 -0.39 0.61
N LEU A 112 -14.56 -0.09 1.80
CA LEU A 112 -13.97 -0.65 2.99
C LEU A 112 -14.15 -2.15 3.04
N ILE A 113 -15.33 -2.62 2.73
CA ILE A 113 -15.59 -4.04 2.76
C ILE A 113 -14.84 -4.76 1.69
N LYS A 114 -14.72 -4.17 0.52
CA LYS A 114 -13.92 -4.79 -0.53
C LYS A 114 -12.48 -4.85 -0.16
N ALA A 115 -11.99 -3.77 0.44
CA ALA A 115 -10.60 -3.73 0.83
C ALA A 115 -10.37 -4.46 2.13
N HIS A 116 -11.40 -4.49 2.97
CA HIS A 116 -11.30 -5.10 4.28
C HIS A 116 -12.54 -5.91 4.53
N PRO A 117 -12.67 -7.03 3.91
CA PRO A 117 -13.86 -7.85 4.10
C PRO A 117 -14.13 -8.16 5.55
N ASP A 118 -13.12 -8.05 6.36
CA ASP A 118 -13.27 -8.34 7.76
C ASP A 118 -13.99 -7.25 8.50
N ILE A 119 -14.14 -6.15 7.90
CA ILE A 119 -14.82 -5.13 8.57
C ILE A 119 -16.25 -5.30 8.62
N GLN A 120 -16.81 -5.64 8.11
CA GLN A 120 -17.98 -5.67 8.02
C GLN A 120 -18.77 -5.56 8.80
N PHE A 121 -19.03 -5.09 8.62
CA PHE A 121 -19.58 -4.64 9.05
C PHE A 121 -20.32 -4.74 9.29
N HIS A 122 -20.75 -4.85 9.18
CA HIS A 122 -21.35 -4.76 9.27
C HIS A 122 -22.16 -4.21 9.12
N LEU A 123 -22.22 -4.14 8.19
CA LEU A 123 -22.62 -3.62 7.81
C LEU A 123 -23.32 -3.86 7.60
N TYR A 124 -23.28 -4.25 7.36
CA TYR A 124 -23.55 -4.26 7.25
C TYR A 124 -24.24 -4.19 7.36
N SER A 125 -24.54 -4.41 7.07
CA SER A 125 -24.81 -4.22 7.08
C SER A 125 -25.12 -4.02 7.22
N GLY A 126 -24.86 -4.09 7.08
CA GLY A 126 -24.88 -3.75 7.14
C GLY A 126 -24.95 -3.53 7.17
#